data_34c9427b2f987cee1dd5032cfeb312fe
#
_entry.id   34c9427b2f987cee1dd5032cfeb312fe
#
_cell.length_a   1.000
_cell.length_b   1.000
_cell.length_c   1.000
_cell.angle_alpha   90.00
_cell.angle_beta   90.00
_cell.angle_gamma   90.00
#
_symmetry.space_group_name_H-M   'P 1'
#
loop_
_entity.id
_entity.type
_entity.pdbx_description
1 polymer ?
#
loop_
_entity_poly.entity_id
_entity_poly.type
_entity_poly.pdbx_seq_one_letter_code
_entity_poly.pdbx_strand_id
1 'polypeptide(L)'
;MCHWKLQGILRAKRFYSTAELVGLYKAHILSYIEYRTPGIAHAAATVLAPIDAIQARFLREIGLSEEDALLSFKLAPLHTRRDIAMLGVIHRAALGHGPLHFRKLFPLSHWPPPGNHGRHIRDKTMEYNQEYFRRSAFGYVKVYNSLSPEDVEPG
;
A
#
# COMPACT_ATOMS: atom_id res chain seq x y z
N MET A 1 16.30 11.19 4.16
CA MET A 1 17.05 9.91 4.10
C MET A 1 16.97 9.22 2.74
N CYS A 2 15.80 9.10 2.09
CA CYS A 2 15.70 8.48 0.75
C CYS A 2 16.38 9.28 -0.37
N HIS A 3 16.46 10.60 -0.23
CA HIS A 3 16.98 11.48 -1.28
C HIS A 3 18.46 11.20 -1.66
N TRP A 4 19.32 11.00 -0.68
CA TRP A 4 20.75 10.70 -0.96
C TRP A 4 20.94 9.32 -1.57
N LYS A 5 20.11 8.31 -1.17
CA LYS A 5 20.12 6.99 -1.78
C LYS A 5 19.71 7.07 -3.25
N LEU A 6 18.65 7.84 -3.55
CA LEU A 6 18.23 8.08 -4.93
C LEU A 6 19.35 8.73 -5.75
N GLN A 7 20.02 9.75 -5.21
CA GLN A 7 21.16 10.38 -5.89
C GLN A 7 22.29 9.39 -6.19
N GLY A 8 22.57 8.46 -5.25
CA GLY A 8 23.57 7.40 -5.46
C GLY A 8 23.22 6.52 -6.66
N ILE A 9 21.97 6.06 -6.75
CA ILE A 9 21.48 5.24 -7.87
C ILE A 9 21.54 6.03 -9.19
N LEU A 10 21.09 7.28 -9.19
CA LEU A 10 21.04 8.11 -10.38
C LEU A 10 22.46 8.49 -10.91
N ARG A 11 23.45 8.64 -10.04
CA ARG A 11 24.86 8.83 -10.47
C ARG A 11 25.41 7.63 -11.21
N ALA A 12 24.94 6.43 -10.85
CA ALA A 12 25.39 5.19 -11.45
C ALA A 12 24.63 4.83 -12.74
N LYS A 13 23.61 5.63 -13.15
CA LYS A 13 22.70 5.28 -14.27
C LYS A 13 23.41 4.98 -15.60
N ARG A 14 24.60 5.56 -15.84
CA ARG A 14 25.39 5.33 -17.06
C ARG A 14 26.03 3.92 -17.12
N PHE A 15 26.08 3.21 -16.01
CA PHE A 15 26.72 1.90 -15.90
C PHE A 15 25.73 0.74 -15.82
N TYR A 16 24.44 1.04 -15.64
CA TYR A 16 23.39 0.05 -15.40
C TYR A 16 22.28 0.18 -16.42
N SER A 17 21.70 -0.95 -16.78
CA SER A 17 20.46 -1.01 -17.57
C SER A 17 19.25 -0.51 -16.76
N THR A 18 18.16 -0.18 -17.44
CA THR A 18 16.91 0.23 -16.80
C THR A 18 16.40 -0.83 -15.81
N ALA A 19 16.51 -2.11 -16.16
CA ALA A 19 16.07 -3.20 -15.29
C ALA A 19 16.91 -3.27 -14.00
N GLU A 20 18.22 -3.11 -14.10
CA GLU A 20 19.11 -3.09 -12.94
C GLU A 20 18.86 -1.86 -12.05
N LEU A 21 18.64 -0.68 -12.65
CA LEU A 21 18.30 0.53 -11.91
C LEU A 21 16.99 0.38 -11.15
N VAL A 22 15.97 -0.22 -11.77
CA VAL A 22 14.70 -0.53 -11.10
C VAL A 22 14.91 -1.55 -9.99
N GLY A 23 15.75 -2.54 -10.19
CA GLY A 23 16.16 -3.50 -9.15
C GLY A 23 16.80 -2.82 -7.94
N LEU A 24 17.74 -1.92 -8.17
CA LEU A 24 18.40 -1.14 -7.12
C LEU A 24 17.40 -0.21 -6.39
N TYR A 25 16.49 0.44 -7.14
CA TYR A 25 15.43 1.26 -6.56
C TYR A 25 14.54 0.42 -5.64
N LYS A 26 14.08 -0.75 -6.09
CA LYS A 26 13.24 -1.65 -5.29
C LYS A 26 13.95 -2.11 -4.02
N ALA A 27 15.20 -2.52 -4.13
CA ALA A 27 15.98 -3.04 -3.00
C ALA A 27 16.29 -1.97 -1.94
N HIS A 28 16.65 -0.75 -2.34
CA HIS A 28 17.22 0.23 -1.42
C HIS A 28 16.29 1.37 -1.03
N ILE A 29 15.31 1.69 -1.86
CA ILE A 29 14.38 2.81 -1.62
C ILE A 29 12.96 2.29 -1.36
N LEU A 30 12.41 1.50 -2.27
CA LEU A 30 11.04 1.01 -2.15
C LEU A 30 10.86 0.16 -0.89
N SER A 31 11.74 -0.80 -0.65
CA SER A 31 11.70 -1.65 0.55
C SER A 31 11.73 -0.84 1.85
N TYR A 32 12.51 0.24 1.87
CA TYR A 32 12.59 1.13 3.03
C TYR A 32 11.31 1.94 3.23
N ILE A 33 10.67 2.41 2.14
CA ILE A 33 9.40 3.11 2.19
C ILE A 33 8.29 2.16 2.64
N GLU A 34 8.23 0.96 2.07
CA GLU A 34 7.21 -0.04 2.35
C GLU A 34 7.27 -0.56 3.79
N TYR A 35 8.45 -0.76 4.32
CA TYR A 35 8.62 -1.14 5.73
C TYR A 35 7.97 -0.15 6.69
N ARG A 36 7.90 1.13 6.33
CA ARG A 36 7.30 2.20 7.14
C ARG A 36 5.84 2.48 6.82
N THR A 37 5.30 1.89 5.76
CA THR A 37 3.93 2.14 5.29
C THR A 37 2.87 2.01 6.39
N PRO A 38 2.85 0.98 7.24
CA PRO A 38 1.82 0.89 8.29
C PRO A 38 1.80 2.08 9.25
N GLY A 39 2.96 2.69 9.50
CA GLY A 39 3.07 3.84 10.38
C GLY A 39 2.74 5.19 9.73
N ILE A 40 2.84 5.29 8.41
CA ILE A 40 2.69 6.56 7.68
C ILE A 40 1.45 6.60 6.76
N ALA A 41 0.78 5.47 6.54
CA ALA A 41 -0.34 5.39 5.60
C ALA A 41 -1.47 6.40 5.90
N HIS A 42 -1.69 6.70 7.17
CA HIS A 42 -2.70 7.66 7.64
C HIS A 42 -2.19 9.11 7.69
N ALA A 43 -0.96 9.38 7.31
CA ALA A 43 -0.40 10.73 7.32
C ALA A 43 -1.12 11.66 6.32
N ALA A 44 -1.06 12.95 6.56
CA ALA A 44 -1.63 13.95 5.68
C ALA A 44 -1.03 13.86 4.27
N ALA A 45 -1.82 14.20 3.25
CA ALA A 45 -1.36 14.19 1.85
C ALA A 45 -0.09 15.04 1.64
N THR A 46 0.01 16.16 2.35
CA THR A 46 1.20 17.04 2.35
C THR A 46 2.47 16.36 2.87
N VAL A 47 2.32 15.37 3.75
CA VAL A 47 3.45 14.57 4.28
C VAL A 47 3.79 13.42 3.33
N LEU A 48 2.79 12.85 2.64
CA LEU A 48 2.98 11.75 1.70
C LEU A 48 3.49 12.20 0.33
N ALA A 49 3.09 13.39 -0.14
CA ALA A 49 3.48 13.91 -1.44
C ALA A 49 5.01 13.96 -1.68
N PRO A 50 5.85 14.38 -0.72
CA PRO A 50 7.31 14.32 -0.89
C PRO A 50 7.84 12.89 -1.03
N ILE A 51 7.17 11.90 -0.45
CA ILE A 51 7.54 10.49 -0.58
C ILE A 51 7.18 9.98 -1.97
N ASP A 52 5.98 10.32 -2.46
CA ASP A 52 5.52 9.96 -3.81
C ASP A 52 6.39 10.60 -4.89
N ALA A 53 6.83 11.83 -4.67
CA ALA A 53 7.74 12.53 -5.57
C ALA A 53 9.10 11.83 -5.74
N ILE A 54 9.52 10.98 -4.81
CA ILE A 54 10.77 10.20 -4.93
C ILE A 54 10.67 9.23 -6.10
N GLN A 55 9.57 8.49 -6.22
CA GLN A 55 9.37 7.55 -7.32
C GLN A 55 9.18 8.29 -8.65
N ALA A 56 8.35 9.32 -8.68
CA ALA A 56 8.13 10.13 -9.88
C ALA A 56 9.45 10.71 -10.41
N ARG A 57 10.31 11.22 -9.51
CA ARG A 57 11.64 11.70 -9.88
C ARG A 57 12.52 10.57 -10.43
N PHE A 58 12.55 9.42 -9.77
CA PHE A 58 13.33 8.28 -10.23
C PHE A 58 12.94 7.88 -11.65
N LEU A 59 11.65 7.67 -11.93
CA LEU A 59 11.14 7.29 -13.24
C LEU A 59 11.49 8.32 -14.31
N ARG A 60 11.29 9.59 -14.03
CA ARG A 60 11.64 10.69 -14.94
C ARG A 60 13.14 10.69 -15.29
N GLU A 61 14.00 10.51 -14.31
CA GLU A 61 15.45 10.53 -14.50
C GLU A 61 15.99 9.34 -15.31
N ILE A 62 15.31 8.20 -15.27
CA ILE A 62 15.67 7.03 -16.08
C ILE A 62 14.90 6.95 -17.39
N GLY A 63 13.99 7.91 -17.66
CA GLY A 63 13.20 7.98 -18.89
C GLY A 63 12.13 6.89 -19.01
N LEU A 64 11.58 6.43 -17.89
CA LEU A 64 10.54 5.40 -17.83
C LEU A 64 9.19 6.01 -17.50
N SER A 65 8.14 5.68 -18.25
CA SER A 65 6.76 6.08 -17.93
C SER A 65 6.22 5.30 -16.72
N GLU A 66 5.19 5.82 -16.06
CA GLU A 66 4.52 5.10 -14.96
C GLU A 66 3.85 3.82 -15.45
N GLU A 67 3.30 3.84 -16.67
CA GLU A 67 2.66 2.69 -17.30
C GLU A 67 3.67 1.59 -17.60
N ASP A 68 4.80 1.91 -18.24
CA ASP A 68 5.87 0.94 -18.49
C ASP A 68 6.48 0.42 -17.20
N ALA A 69 6.62 1.26 -16.18
CA ALA A 69 7.09 0.86 -14.86
C ALA A 69 6.15 -0.16 -14.21
N LEU A 70 4.84 0.03 -14.35
CA LEU A 70 3.84 -0.89 -13.84
C LEU A 70 3.85 -2.21 -14.62
N LEU A 71 3.73 -2.15 -15.95
CA LEU A 71 3.55 -3.33 -16.80
C LEU A 71 4.84 -4.18 -16.89
N SER A 72 5.98 -3.54 -17.18
CA SER A 72 7.23 -4.26 -17.41
C SER A 72 7.97 -4.62 -16.12
N PHE A 73 7.86 -3.77 -15.10
CA PHE A 73 8.64 -3.92 -13.87
C PHE A 73 7.79 -4.17 -12.62
N LYS A 74 6.46 -4.23 -12.72
CA LYS A 74 5.53 -4.36 -11.57
C LYS A 74 5.80 -3.30 -10.49
N LEU A 75 6.09 -2.08 -10.94
CA LEU A 75 6.38 -0.95 -10.09
C LEU A 75 5.18 0.01 -10.08
N ALA A 76 4.16 -0.33 -9.31
CA ALA A 76 2.98 0.50 -9.15
C ALA A 76 3.31 1.82 -8.41
N PRO A 77 2.50 2.89 -8.61
CA PRO A 77 2.61 4.13 -7.84
C PRO A 77 2.57 3.89 -6.33
N LEU A 78 3.34 4.68 -5.58
CA LEU A 78 3.48 4.48 -4.12
C LEU A 78 2.15 4.64 -3.36
N HIS A 79 1.26 5.52 -3.81
CA HIS A 79 -0.08 5.64 -3.20
C HIS A 79 -0.89 4.35 -3.36
N THR A 80 -0.93 3.78 -4.56
CA THR A 80 -1.63 2.51 -4.83
C THR A 80 -1.05 1.37 -3.99
N ARG A 81 0.27 1.30 -3.86
CA ARG A 81 0.94 0.30 -3.03
C ARG A 81 0.60 0.45 -1.55
N ARG A 82 0.49 1.69 -1.04
CA ARG A 82 0.03 1.96 0.33
C ARG A 82 -1.41 1.48 0.54
N ASP A 83 -2.29 1.77 -0.41
CA ASP A 83 -3.69 1.36 -0.33
C ASP A 83 -3.83 -0.17 -0.29
N ILE A 84 -3.11 -0.87 -1.17
CA ILE A 84 -3.06 -2.34 -1.19
C ILE A 84 -2.48 -2.89 0.13
N ALA A 85 -1.43 -2.29 0.66
CA ALA A 85 -0.84 -2.72 1.92
C ALA A 85 -1.82 -2.56 3.10
N MET A 86 -2.60 -1.48 3.14
CA MET A 86 -3.64 -1.26 4.16
C MET A 86 -4.78 -2.25 4.02
N LEU A 87 -5.25 -2.52 2.80
CA LEU A 87 -6.25 -3.56 2.54
C LEU A 87 -5.74 -4.94 2.98
N GLY A 88 -4.48 -5.25 2.72
CA GLY A 88 -3.84 -6.49 3.18
C GLY A 88 -3.74 -6.62 4.72
N VAL A 89 -3.57 -5.50 5.44
CA VAL A 89 -3.64 -5.50 6.92
C VAL A 89 -5.05 -5.83 7.40
N ILE A 90 -6.07 -5.22 6.79
CA ILE A 90 -7.47 -5.46 7.11
C ILE A 90 -7.84 -6.91 6.79
N HIS A 91 -7.44 -7.42 5.63
CA HIS A 91 -7.69 -8.80 5.22
C HIS A 91 -7.10 -9.80 6.21
N ARG A 92 -5.84 -9.64 6.60
CA ARG A 92 -5.22 -10.48 7.64
C ARG A 92 -5.94 -10.40 8.98
N ALA A 93 -6.40 -9.20 9.37
CA ALA A 93 -7.19 -9.03 10.58
C ALA A 93 -8.54 -9.76 10.48
N ALA A 94 -9.22 -9.68 9.33
CA ALA A 94 -10.46 -10.37 9.05
C ALA A 94 -10.32 -11.91 9.10
N LEU A 95 -9.19 -12.43 8.63
CA LEU A 95 -8.86 -13.87 8.72
C LEU A 95 -8.37 -14.33 10.12
N GLY A 96 -8.29 -13.41 11.10
CA GLY A 96 -7.81 -13.74 12.44
C GLY A 96 -6.28 -13.81 12.58
N HIS A 97 -5.53 -13.51 11.52
CA HIS A 97 -4.06 -13.49 11.50
C HIS A 97 -3.45 -12.13 11.83
N GLY A 98 -4.28 -11.14 12.12
CA GLY A 98 -3.85 -9.79 12.49
C GLY A 98 -3.31 -9.73 13.93
N PRO A 99 -2.63 -8.62 14.30
CA PRO A 99 -2.19 -8.36 15.66
C PRO A 99 -3.34 -8.43 16.67
N LEU A 100 -3.09 -8.93 17.87
CA LEU A 100 -4.13 -9.17 18.88
C LEU A 100 -4.98 -7.93 19.22
N HIS A 101 -4.37 -6.76 19.22
CA HIS A 101 -5.10 -5.51 19.45
C HIS A 101 -6.06 -5.12 18.34
N PHE A 102 -5.83 -5.59 17.10
CA PHE A 102 -6.76 -5.40 15.99
C PHE A 102 -8.04 -6.20 16.16
N ARG A 103 -8.00 -7.35 16.84
CA ARG A 103 -9.20 -8.15 17.13
C ARG A 103 -10.23 -7.39 17.99
N LYS A 104 -9.79 -6.44 18.81
CA LYS A 104 -10.67 -5.57 19.58
C LYS A 104 -11.35 -4.50 18.74
N LEU A 105 -10.65 -4.02 17.71
CA LEU A 105 -11.13 -2.98 16.81
C LEU A 105 -11.95 -3.55 15.66
N PHE A 106 -11.60 -4.76 15.20
CA PHE A 106 -12.25 -5.51 14.15
C PHE A 106 -12.67 -6.87 14.72
N PRO A 107 -13.76 -6.93 15.52
CA PRO A 107 -14.22 -8.20 16.05
C PRO A 107 -14.66 -9.09 14.89
N LEU A 108 -14.05 -10.28 14.81
CA LEU A 108 -14.49 -11.33 13.90
C LEU A 108 -15.94 -11.66 14.26
N SER A 109 -16.87 -11.34 13.40
CA SER A 109 -18.17 -11.96 13.45
C SER A 109 -17.98 -13.41 13.03
N HIS A 110 -18.67 -14.34 13.70
CA HIS A 110 -18.55 -15.77 13.42
C HIS A 110 -18.55 -16.04 11.92
N TRP A 111 -17.51 -16.71 11.46
CA TRP A 111 -17.26 -17.11 10.08
C TRP A 111 -18.30 -18.07 9.61
N PRO A 112 -18.57 -18.06 8.31
CA PRO A 112 -19.50 -17.13 7.69
C PRO A 112 -20.91 -17.64 7.93
N PRO A 113 -21.93 -16.78 7.97
CA PRO A 113 -23.28 -17.26 7.78
C PRO A 113 -23.34 -17.87 6.36
N PRO A 114 -23.94 -19.08 6.20
CA PRO A 114 -24.07 -19.72 4.91
C PRO A 114 -24.68 -18.76 3.89
N GLY A 115 -23.99 -18.52 2.78
CA GLY A 115 -24.45 -17.66 1.70
C GLY A 115 -23.94 -16.21 1.71
N ASN A 116 -23.12 -15.80 2.67
CA ASN A 116 -22.50 -14.48 2.65
C ASN A 116 -20.99 -14.63 2.58
N HIS A 117 -20.40 -14.19 1.47
CA HIS A 117 -18.98 -14.26 1.21
C HIS A 117 -18.21 -13.55 2.31
N GLY A 118 -17.65 -14.25 3.20
CA GLY A 118 -16.62 -14.05 4.19
C GLY A 118 -16.14 -12.68 4.64
N ARG A 119 -16.85 -11.61 4.40
CA ARG A 119 -16.48 -10.25 4.75
C ARG A 119 -17.05 -9.88 6.11
N HIS A 120 -16.24 -10.03 7.14
CA HIS A 120 -16.70 -9.99 8.53
C HIS A 120 -16.25 -8.79 9.33
N ILE A 121 -15.80 -7.75 8.67
CA ILE A 121 -15.71 -6.48 9.37
C ILE A 121 -17.10 -5.89 9.32
N ARG A 122 -17.90 -6.21 10.33
CA ARG A 122 -19.23 -5.65 10.43
C ARG A 122 -19.16 -4.15 10.47
N ASP A 123 -19.85 -3.57 9.52
CA ASP A 123 -20.51 -2.32 9.47
C ASP A 123 -20.98 -1.74 10.80
N LYS A 124 -20.10 -1.40 11.65
CA LYS A 124 -20.27 -0.12 12.29
C LYS A 124 -19.51 0.83 11.38
N THR A 125 -20.14 1.21 10.29
CA THR A 125 -19.80 2.40 9.54
C THR A 125 -19.84 3.55 10.52
N MET A 126 -18.74 3.74 11.19
CA MET A 126 -18.50 4.99 11.87
C MET A 126 -18.30 5.97 10.72
N GLU A 127 -19.32 6.74 10.43
CA GLU A 127 -19.25 7.90 9.53
C GLU A 127 -18.33 8.92 10.20
N TYR A 128 -17.03 8.70 10.06
CA TYR A 128 -16.05 9.67 10.48
C TYR A 128 -15.94 10.73 9.38
N ASN A 129 -16.49 11.89 9.62
CA ASN A 129 -16.33 13.07 8.77
C ASN A 129 -14.91 13.64 8.77
N GLN A 130 -14.04 13.16 9.63
CA GLN A 130 -12.65 13.62 9.72
C GLN A 130 -11.77 12.89 8.71
N GLU A 131 -11.06 13.65 7.91
CA GLU A 131 -10.15 13.14 6.87
C GLU A 131 -9.08 12.17 7.41
N TYR A 132 -8.67 12.35 8.66
CA TYR A 132 -7.79 11.44 9.38
C TYR A 132 -8.35 10.02 9.44
N PHE A 133 -9.63 9.86 9.81
CA PHE A 133 -10.27 8.55 9.88
C PHE A 133 -10.49 7.93 8.50
N ARG A 134 -10.79 8.74 7.49
CA ARG A 134 -10.92 8.25 6.10
C ARG A 134 -9.63 7.64 5.57
N ARG A 135 -8.47 8.12 6.01
CA ARG A 135 -7.14 7.61 5.64
C ARG A 135 -6.61 6.53 6.59
N SER A 136 -7.27 6.29 7.70
CA SER A 136 -6.93 5.22 8.64
C SER A 136 -7.42 3.87 8.14
N ALA A 137 -7.00 2.78 8.82
CA ALA A 137 -7.52 1.45 8.57
C ALA A 137 -9.05 1.38 8.60
N PHE A 138 -9.70 2.20 9.42
CA PHE A 138 -11.17 2.26 9.49
C PHE A 138 -11.81 2.76 8.19
N GLY A 139 -11.22 3.75 7.52
CA GLY A 139 -11.71 4.24 6.23
C GLY A 139 -11.61 3.18 5.12
N TYR A 140 -10.58 2.35 5.17
CA TYR A 140 -10.39 1.26 4.21
C TYR A 140 -11.31 0.06 4.42
N VAL A 141 -11.94 -0.08 5.60
CA VAL A 141 -12.94 -1.14 5.85
C VAL A 141 -14.08 -1.08 4.85
N LYS A 142 -14.58 0.12 4.54
CA LYS A 142 -15.65 0.30 3.55
C LYS A 142 -15.20 -0.16 2.15
N VAL A 143 -13.99 0.20 1.76
CA VAL A 143 -13.38 -0.21 0.48
C VAL A 143 -13.21 -1.73 0.47
N TYR A 144 -12.65 -2.30 1.54
CA TYR A 144 -12.47 -3.75 1.68
C TYR A 144 -13.79 -4.51 1.53
N ASN A 145 -14.88 -4.03 2.16
CA ASN A 145 -16.20 -4.64 2.07
C ASN A 145 -16.86 -4.51 0.69
N SER A 146 -16.37 -3.61 -0.16
CA SER A 146 -16.85 -3.46 -1.54
C SER A 146 -16.11 -4.34 -2.56
N LEU A 147 -14.98 -4.96 -2.19
CA LEU A 147 -14.25 -5.86 -3.07
C LEU A 147 -15.06 -7.12 -3.37
N SER A 148 -14.91 -7.67 -4.57
CA SER A 148 -15.55 -8.96 -4.92
C SER A 148 -14.87 -10.12 -4.17
N PRO A 149 -15.56 -11.27 -3.99
CA PRO A 149 -14.92 -12.46 -3.42
C PRO A 149 -13.70 -12.91 -4.20
N GLU A 150 -13.73 -12.77 -5.53
CA GLU A 150 -12.63 -13.13 -6.44
C GLU A 150 -11.38 -12.28 -6.24
N ASP A 151 -11.55 -11.02 -5.78
CA ASP A 151 -10.43 -10.12 -5.49
C ASP A 151 -9.75 -10.45 -4.15
N VAL A 152 -10.43 -11.20 -3.28
CA VAL A 152 -9.99 -11.45 -1.89
C VAL A 152 -9.45 -12.85 -1.70
N GLU A 153 -9.89 -13.82 -2.48
CA GLU A 153 -9.40 -15.19 -2.44
C GLU A 153 -8.34 -15.40 -3.53
N PRO A 154 -7.08 -15.66 -3.15
CA PRO A 154 -6.10 -16.12 -4.13
C PRO A 154 -6.55 -17.51 -4.62
N GLY A 155 -6.74 -17.64 -5.94
CA GLY A 155 -6.98 -18.91 -6.61
C GLY A 155 -5.83 -19.91 -6.38
#